data_cc0a33a13aa664141316e9cd82ebfac3
#
_entry.id   cc0a33a13aa664141316e9cd82ebfac3
#
_cell.length_a   1.000
_cell.length_b   1.000
_cell.length_c   1.000
_cell.angle_alpha   90.00
_cell.angle_beta   90.00
_cell.angle_gamma   90.00
#
_symmetry.space_group_name_H-M   'P 1'
#
loop_
_entity.id
_entity.type
_entity.pdbx_description
1 polymer ?
#
loop_
_entity_poly.entity_id
_entity_poly.type
_entity_poly.pdbx_seq_one_letter_code
_entity_poly.pdbx_strand_id
1 'polypeptide(L)'
;MISYIIYNLSSIIYNLSSIIYSLSSLSSLENKIMEVQFDKTKTLNALLFVANRVQRKDFHKIFKIIYFADRQHLADWGRPITGDTYVAMEAGPVPSRLYDMLKMVRGDSYMPDSEGLSQYFQIENWMYVKPLQDADLNRLSPNEQEALSDAIAKYASLSYDQIKEKSHDVAWRSTARDFSISWDNIAREAGLDGEELECLNEYARLEAALS
;
A
#
# COMPACT_ATOMS: atom_id res chain seq x y z
N MET A 1 -13.89 17.00 -59.84
CA MET A 1 -12.77 17.53 -59.00
C MET A 1 -13.22 17.74 -57.54
N ILE A 2 -14.31 18.43 -57.27
CA ILE A 2 -14.81 18.71 -55.90
C ILE A 2 -15.12 17.44 -55.10
N SER A 3 -15.80 16.46 -55.72
CA SER A 3 -16.18 15.19 -55.10
C SER A 3 -14.98 14.36 -54.64
N TYR A 4 -13.89 14.41 -55.41
CA TYR A 4 -12.62 13.73 -55.03
C TYR A 4 -11.93 14.36 -53.85
N ILE A 5 -11.98 15.69 -53.75
CA ILE A 5 -11.44 16.45 -52.61
C ILE A 5 -12.25 16.15 -51.35
N ILE A 6 -13.58 16.12 -51.43
CA ILE A 6 -14.46 15.82 -50.30
C ILE A 6 -14.23 14.38 -49.78
N TYR A 7 -14.06 13.40 -50.68
CA TYR A 7 -13.77 12.02 -50.28
C TYR A 7 -12.45 11.88 -49.56
N ASN A 8 -11.40 12.53 -50.07
CA ASN A 8 -10.09 12.51 -49.40
C ASN A 8 -10.10 13.22 -48.02
N LEU A 9 -10.82 14.36 -47.90
CA LEU A 9 -10.99 15.05 -46.63
C LEU A 9 -11.75 14.19 -45.61
N SER A 10 -12.80 13.49 -46.03
CA SER A 10 -13.55 12.59 -45.15
C SER A 10 -12.67 11.42 -44.64
N SER A 11 -11.81 10.86 -45.52
CA SER A 11 -10.88 9.80 -45.14
C SER A 11 -9.81 10.29 -44.16
N ILE A 12 -9.29 11.51 -44.34
CA ILE A 12 -8.32 12.12 -43.45
C ILE A 12 -8.97 12.40 -42.10
N ILE A 13 -10.18 12.94 -42.03
CA ILE A 13 -10.93 13.19 -40.81
C ILE A 13 -11.17 11.89 -40.04
N TYR A 14 -11.58 10.82 -40.72
CA TYR A 14 -11.80 9.52 -40.10
C TYR A 14 -10.49 8.95 -39.48
N ASN A 15 -9.39 9.03 -40.23
CA ASN A 15 -8.10 8.59 -39.72
C ASN A 15 -7.61 9.42 -38.51
N LEU A 16 -7.77 10.75 -38.56
CA LEU A 16 -7.43 11.63 -37.43
C LEU A 16 -8.32 11.35 -36.22
N SER A 17 -9.60 11.10 -36.40
CA SER A 17 -10.51 10.72 -35.31
C SER A 17 -10.12 9.38 -34.67
N SER A 18 -9.70 8.40 -35.48
CA SER A 18 -9.20 7.12 -34.98
C SER A 18 -7.90 7.29 -34.19
N ILE A 19 -6.97 8.13 -34.65
CA ILE A 19 -5.72 8.45 -33.95
C ILE A 19 -6.01 9.20 -32.65
N ILE A 20 -6.90 10.18 -32.65
CA ILE A 20 -7.30 10.90 -31.44
C ILE A 20 -7.94 9.96 -30.42
N TYR A 21 -8.80 9.04 -30.88
CA TYR A 21 -9.41 8.04 -30.00
C TYR A 21 -8.37 7.09 -29.41
N SER A 22 -7.40 6.63 -30.21
CA SER A 22 -6.29 5.79 -29.70
C SER A 22 -5.36 6.57 -28.75
N LEU A 23 -5.08 7.84 -29.02
CA LEU A 23 -4.29 8.71 -28.13
C LEU A 23 -5.05 9.03 -26.82
N SER A 24 -6.36 9.25 -26.88
CA SER A 24 -7.17 9.45 -25.67
C SER A 24 -7.29 8.18 -24.82
N SER A 25 -7.34 7.00 -25.46
CA SER A 25 -7.28 5.72 -24.74
C SER A 25 -5.90 5.47 -24.13
N LEU A 26 -4.82 5.85 -24.81
CA LEU A 26 -3.47 5.81 -24.27
C LEU A 26 -3.29 6.79 -23.11
N SER A 27 -3.77 8.03 -23.21
CA SER A 27 -3.71 9.00 -22.11
C SER A 27 -4.55 8.59 -20.89
N SER A 28 -5.64 7.85 -21.10
CA SER A 28 -6.41 7.25 -20.01
C SER A 28 -5.70 6.05 -19.37
N LEU A 29 -4.74 5.43 -20.07
CA LEU A 29 -3.87 4.37 -19.55
C LEU A 29 -2.71 4.94 -18.72
N GLU A 30 -2.16 6.11 -19.10
CA GLU A 30 -1.03 6.73 -18.40
C GLU A 30 -1.35 7.26 -16.99
N ASN A 31 -2.63 7.42 -16.61
CA ASN A 31 -3.05 7.96 -15.32
C ASN A 31 -3.79 6.97 -14.41
N LYS A 32 -3.70 5.67 -14.66
CA LYS A 32 -4.41 4.71 -13.82
C LYS A 32 -3.47 4.17 -12.73
N ILE A 33 -3.56 4.79 -11.55
CA ILE A 33 -2.89 4.40 -10.30
C ILE A 33 -3.23 2.94 -9.97
N MET A 34 -2.23 2.17 -9.50
CA MET A 34 -2.39 0.80 -9.02
C MET A 34 -3.49 0.73 -7.95
N GLU A 35 -4.57 0.02 -8.23
CA GLU A 35 -5.61 -0.26 -7.25
C GLU A 35 -5.21 -1.48 -6.42
N VAL A 36 -4.95 -1.26 -5.14
CA VAL A 36 -4.63 -2.30 -4.17
C VAL A 36 -5.77 -2.40 -3.17
N GLN A 37 -6.27 -3.61 -2.94
CA GLN A 37 -7.35 -3.83 -1.99
C GLN A 37 -6.80 -4.05 -0.58
N PHE A 38 -7.42 -3.39 0.40
CA PHE A 38 -7.11 -3.55 1.82
C PHE A 38 -7.63 -4.90 2.34
N ASP A 39 -6.73 -5.68 2.93
CA ASP A 39 -7.10 -6.92 3.62
C ASP A 39 -7.00 -6.74 5.14
N LYS A 40 -8.15 -6.54 5.78
CA LYS A 40 -8.25 -6.33 7.23
C LYS A 40 -7.75 -7.54 8.03
N THR A 41 -8.07 -8.74 7.57
CA THR A 41 -7.68 -9.98 8.26
C THR A 41 -6.17 -10.16 8.24
N LYS A 42 -5.55 -9.96 7.08
CA LYS A 42 -4.08 -9.97 6.97
C LYS A 42 -3.44 -8.86 7.78
N THR A 43 -3.99 -7.65 7.74
CA THR A 43 -3.49 -6.51 8.51
C THR A 43 -3.50 -6.80 10.01
N LEU A 44 -4.57 -7.39 10.56
CA LEU A 44 -4.63 -7.81 11.96
C LEU A 44 -3.56 -8.85 12.28
N ASN A 45 -3.40 -9.86 11.42
CA ASN A 45 -2.40 -10.91 11.65
C ASN A 45 -0.96 -10.41 11.45
N ALA A 46 -0.71 -9.49 10.52
CA ALA A 46 0.57 -8.81 10.39
C ALA A 46 0.90 -7.95 11.63
N LEU A 47 -0.09 -7.21 12.17
CA LEU A 47 0.06 -6.49 13.43
C LEU A 47 0.47 -7.41 14.57
N LEU A 48 -0.26 -8.51 14.78
CA LEU A 48 0.02 -9.48 15.85
C LEU A 48 1.38 -10.17 15.63
N PHE A 49 1.71 -10.51 14.39
CA PHE A 49 2.99 -11.12 14.01
C PHE A 49 4.16 -10.24 14.40
N VAL A 50 4.09 -8.95 14.06
CA VAL A 50 5.12 -7.96 14.40
C VAL A 50 5.14 -7.69 15.91
N ALA A 51 3.98 -7.39 16.52
CA ALA A 51 3.90 -7.02 17.93
C ALA A 51 4.37 -8.13 18.89
N ASN A 52 4.20 -9.41 18.52
CA ASN A 52 4.71 -10.53 19.33
C ASN A 52 6.23 -10.73 19.21
N ARG A 53 6.88 -10.19 18.18
CA ARG A 53 8.30 -10.42 17.89
C ARG A 53 9.21 -9.22 18.15
N VAL A 54 8.66 -8.02 18.30
CA VAL A 54 9.47 -6.82 18.59
C VAL A 54 9.43 -6.46 20.07
N GLN A 55 10.54 -5.90 20.59
CA GLN A 55 10.59 -5.40 21.96
C GLN A 55 9.84 -4.08 22.11
N ARG A 56 10.07 -3.16 21.17
CA ARG A 56 9.41 -1.85 21.11
C ARG A 56 8.13 -1.94 20.28
N LYS A 57 6.98 -1.94 20.95
CA LYS A 57 5.66 -2.15 20.35
C LYS A 57 4.88 -0.84 20.19
N ASP A 58 5.57 0.28 20.07
CA ASP A 58 4.92 1.55 19.78
C ASP A 58 4.41 1.60 18.33
N PHE A 59 3.36 2.36 18.12
CA PHE A 59 2.73 2.49 16.80
C PHE A 59 3.73 2.86 15.71
N HIS A 60 4.63 3.80 15.99
CA HIS A 60 5.62 4.25 15.04
C HIS A 60 6.51 3.09 14.56
N LYS A 61 7.05 2.27 15.48
CA LYS A 61 7.89 1.12 15.14
C LYS A 61 7.12 0.10 14.31
N ILE A 62 5.92 -0.27 14.74
CA ILE A 62 5.07 -1.27 14.08
C ILE A 62 4.70 -0.80 12.66
N PHE A 63 4.26 0.46 12.50
CA PHE A 63 3.89 1.02 11.21
C PHE A 63 5.04 0.98 10.19
N LYS A 64 6.26 1.31 10.64
CA LYS A 64 7.42 1.29 9.75
C LYS A 64 7.83 -0.13 9.35
N ILE A 65 7.76 -1.08 10.27
CA ILE A 65 8.05 -2.49 9.95
C ILE A 65 7.04 -3.03 8.94
N ILE A 66 5.74 -2.78 9.13
CA ILE A 66 4.70 -3.21 8.19
C ILE A 66 4.87 -2.51 6.83
N TYR A 67 5.16 -1.21 6.80
CA TYR A 67 5.44 -0.48 5.57
C TYR A 67 6.59 -1.11 4.77
N PHE A 68 7.69 -1.43 5.43
CA PHE A 68 8.83 -2.06 4.77
C PHE A 68 8.55 -3.48 4.31
N ALA A 69 7.75 -4.24 5.07
CA ALA A 69 7.33 -5.58 4.68
C ALA A 69 6.38 -5.54 3.46
N ASP A 70 5.39 -4.64 3.46
CA ASP A 70 4.50 -4.42 2.32
C ASP A 70 5.27 -4.01 1.06
N ARG A 71 6.23 -3.09 1.20
CA ARG A 71 7.07 -2.65 0.09
C ARG A 71 7.93 -3.78 -0.47
N GLN A 72 8.55 -4.58 0.40
CA GLN A 72 9.38 -5.72 -0.02
C GLN A 72 8.52 -6.79 -0.69
N HIS A 73 7.38 -7.14 -0.10
CA HIS A 73 6.49 -8.14 -0.67
C HIS A 73 5.90 -7.69 -2.02
N LEU A 74 5.65 -6.38 -2.19
CA LEU A 74 5.26 -5.82 -3.48
C LEU A 74 6.36 -6.01 -4.53
N ALA A 75 7.64 -5.76 -4.18
CA ALA A 75 8.76 -5.96 -5.08
C ALA A 75 8.92 -7.43 -5.51
N ASP A 76 8.82 -8.35 -4.55
CA ASP A 76 9.12 -9.75 -4.79
C ASP A 76 7.94 -10.52 -5.41
N TRP A 77 6.69 -10.10 -5.12
CA TRP A 77 5.47 -10.87 -5.41
C TRP A 77 4.38 -10.06 -6.12
N GLY A 78 4.66 -8.83 -6.49
CA GLY A 78 3.73 -7.97 -7.25
C GLY A 78 2.50 -7.48 -6.48
N ARG A 79 2.41 -7.73 -5.18
CA ARG A 79 1.32 -7.28 -4.32
C ARG A 79 1.80 -7.03 -2.89
N PRO A 80 1.23 -6.07 -2.15
CA PRO A 80 1.53 -5.91 -0.73
C PRO A 80 0.87 -7.00 0.12
N ILE A 81 1.23 -7.08 1.39
CA ILE A 81 0.62 -7.97 2.38
C ILE A 81 -0.73 -7.43 2.82
N THR A 82 -0.75 -6.16 3.23
CA THR A 82 -1.94 -5.53 3.86
C THR A 82 -2.84 -4.80 2.88
N GLY A 83 -2.28 -4.23 1.83
CA GLY A 83 -3.00 -3.35 0.92
C GLY A 83 -3.49 -2.05 1.56
N ASP A 84 -2.89 -1.63 2.70
CA ASP A 84 -3.31 -0.42 3.41
C ASP A 84 -2.96 0.85 2.63
N THR A 85 -3.71 1.92 2.89
CA THR A 85 -3.39 3.25 2.37
C THR A 85 -2.36 3.92 3.28
N TYR A 86 -1.15 4.13 2.78
CA TYR A 86 -0.12 4.85 3.52
C TYR A 86 -0.25 6.35 3.35
N VAL A 87 -0.29 7.09 4.47
CA VAL A 87 -0.32 8.56 4.50
C VAL A 87 1.06 9.11 4.83
N ALA A 88 1.51 10.12 4.09
CA ALA A 88 2.81 10.78 4.30
C ALA A 88 2.75 11.73 5.50
N MET A 89 2.82 11.19 6.72
CA MET A 89 2.84 12.00 7.95
C MET A 89 4.27 12.46 8.30
N GLU A 90 4.39 13.39 9.25
CA GLU A 90 5.68 13.99 9.67
C GLU A 90 6.73 12.98 10.11
N ALA A 91 6.32 11.91 10.77
CA ALA A 91 7.21 10.84 11.22
C ALA A 91 7.34 9.69 10.21
N GLY A 92 6.97 9.92 8.94
CA GLY A 92 7.04 8.96 7.83
C GLY A 92 5.70 8.26 7.54
N PRO A 93 5.67 7.28 6.63
CA PRO A 93 4.46 6.59 6.19
C PRO A 93 3.65 5.99 7.35
N VAL A 94 2.34 6.22 7.36
CA VAL A 94 1.40 5.67 8.36
C VAL A 94 0.31 4.88 7.64
N PRO A 95 0.13 3.58 7.95
CA PRO A 95 -0.96 2.78 7.40
C PRO A 95 -2.29 3.23 8.03
N SER A 96 -3.13 3.90 7.25
CA SER A 96 -4.29 4.64 7.76
C SER A 96 -5.36 3.70 8.32
N ARG A 97 -5.62 2.57 7.67
CA ARG A 97 -6.62 1.59 8.10
C ARG A 97 -6.17 0.86 9.37
N LEU A 98 -4.90 0.45 9.44
CA LEU A 98 -4.34 -0.11 10.67
C LEU A 98 -4.40 0.91 11.82
N TYR A 99 -4.06 2.18 11.54
CA TYR A 99 -4.14 3.21 12.57
C TYR A 99 -5.57 3.41 13.07
N ASP A 100 -6.58 3.34 12.19
CA ASP A 100 -7.99 3.39 12.59
C ASP A 100 -8.37 2.17 13.46
N MET A 101 -7.90 0.95 13.14
CA MET A 101 -8.10 -0.22 13.99
C MET A 101 -7.51 -0.02 15.40
N LEU A 102 -6.31 0.57 15.50
CA LEU A 102 -5.69 0.86 16.79
C LEU A 102 -6.48 1.93 17.58
N LYS A 103 -6.97 2.97 16.91
CA LYS A 103 -7.83 4.00 17.54
C LYS A 103 -9.16 3.43 18.04
N MET A 104 -9.77 2.50 17.30
CA MET A 104 -10.99 1.82 17.75
C MET A 104 -10.78 1.11 19.08
N VAL A 105 -9.70 0.33 19.21
CA VAL A 105 -9.37 -0.39 20.47
C VAL A 105 -8.93 0.58 21.56
N ARG A 106 -8.27 1.68 21.22
CA ARG A 106 -7.86 2.74 22.17
C ARG A 106 -9.05 3.54 22.70
N GLY A 107 -10.16 3.59 21.95
CA GLY A 107 -11.40 4.27 22.35
C GLY A 107 -11.47 5.75 21.94
N ASP A 108 -10.61 6.22 21.02
CA ASP A 108 -10.61 7.59 20.48
C ASP A 108 -11.00 7.65 18.99
N SER A 109 -11.59 6.57 18.47
CA SER A 109 -12.19 6.55 17.15
C SER A 109 -13.65 7.02 17.19
N TYR A 110 -14.12 7.67 16.12
CA TYR A 110 -15.56 7.91 15.91
C TYR A 110 -16.35 6.61 15.67
N MET A 111 -15.67 5.53 15.25
CA MET A 111 -16.28 4.21 15.05
C MET A 111 -15.98 3.32 16.26
N PRO A 112 -17.00 2.69 16.87
CA PRO A 112 -16.77 1.75 17.95
C PRO A 112 -16.07 0.48 17.45
N ASP A 113 -15.45 -0.27 18.36
CA ASP A 113 -14.91 -1.60 18.09
C ASP A 113 -16.04 -2.64 17.96
N SER A 114 -16.84 -2.50 16.90
CA SER A 114 -17.99 -3.38 16.63
C SER A 114 -17.58 -4.79 16.20
N GLU A 115 -16.33 -4.98 15.83
CA GLU A 115 -15.80 -6.26 15.36
C GLU A 115 -14.99 -6.99 16.45
N GLY A 116 -14.88 -6.40 17.63
CA GLY A 116 -14.22 -7.03 18.78
C GLY A 116 -12.70 -7.14 18.60
N LEU A 117 -12.05 -6.16 17.97
CA LEU A 117 -10.58 -6.12 17.83
C LEU A 117 -9.87 -6.14 19.18
N SER A 118 -10.51 -5.62 20.23
CA SER A 118 -10.02 -5.62 21.63
C SER A 118 -9.80 -7.01 22.23
N GLN A 119 -10.34 -8.08 21.61
CA GLN A 119 -10.02 -9.46 21.99
C GLN A 119 -8.64 -9.93 21.48
N TYR A 120 -8.08 -9.29 20.46
CA TYR A 120 -6.80 -9.65 19.85
C TYR A 120 -5.64 -8.87 20.43
N PHE A 121 -5.87 -7.61 20.80
CA PHE A 121 -4.84 -6.73 21.37
C PHE A 121 -5.46 -5.61 22.22
N GLN A 122 -4.65 -4.99 23.05
CA GLN A 122 -4.96 -3.79 23.82
C GLN A 122 -3.96 -2.68 23.49
N ILE A 123 -4.33 -1.43 23.84
CA ILE A 123 -3.43 -0.29 23.74
C ILE A 123 -3.03 0.16 25.14
N GLU A 124 -1.74 0.12 25.42
CA GLU A 124 -1.15 0.62 26.68
C GLU A 124 -0.45 1.97 26.43
N ASN A 125 -0.48 2.85 27.41
CA ASN A 125 0.19 4.16 27.37
C ASN A 125 -0.05 4.94 26.05
N TRP A 126 -1.28 4.88 25.54
CA TRP A 126 -1.76 5.56 24.30
C TRP A 126 -1.11 5.13 22.99
N MET A 127 0.07 4.51 22.99
CA MET A 127 0.81 4.25 21.75
C MET A 127 1.48 2.88 21.69
N TYR A 128 1.26 2.01 22.67
CA TYR A 128 1.90 0.69 22.70
C TYR A 128 0.87 -0.40 22.49
N VAL A 129 1.12 -1.25 21.51
CA VAL A 129 0.27 -2.43 21.25
C VAL A 129 0.67 -3.54 22.20
N LYS A 130 -0.30 -4.05 22.95
CA LYS A 130 -0.17 -5.26 23.74
C LYS A 130 -0.95 -6.39 23.07
N PRO A 131 -0.29 -7.31 22.37
CA PRO A 131 -0.98 -8.47 21.81
C PRO A 131 -1.51 -9.34 22.93
N LEU A 132 -2.73 -9.87 22.78
CA LEU A 132 -3.38 -10.78 23.71
C LEU A 132 -3.35 -12.22 23.18
N GLN A 133 -3.02 -12.41 21.91
CA GLN A 133 -2.91 -13.70 21.27
C GLN A 133 -1.86 -13.66 20.14
N ASP A 134 -1.48 -14.81 19.66
CA ASP A 134 -0.57 -14.94 18.52
C ASP A 134 -1.31 -14.67 17.20
N ALA A 135 -0.54 -14.36 16.16
CA ALA A 135 -1.06 -14.28 14.80
C ALA A 135 -1.53 -15.67 14.31
N ASP A 136 -2.68 -15.74 13.67
CA ASP A 136 -3.09 -16.91 12.92
C ASP A 136 -2.27 -16.99 11.61
N LEU A 137 -1.24 -17.84 11.63
CA LEU A 137 -0.32 -18.00 10.50
C LEU A 137 -1.00 -18.56 9.23
N ASN A 138 -2.18 -19.17 9.34
CA ASN A 138 -2.94 -19.60 8.17
C ASN A 138 -3.53 -18.41 7.38
N ARG A 139 -3.54 -17.22 7.95
CA ARG A 139 -3.99 -15.99 7.32
C ARG A 139 -2.87 -15.23 6.57
N LEU A 140 -1.64 -15.69 6.73
CA LEU A 140 -0.44 -15.14 6.08
C LEU A 140 0.23 -16.26 5.29
N SER A 141 0.47 -16.04 4.00
CA SER A 141 1.23 -16.99 3.19
C SER A 141 2.68 -17.11 3.71
N PRO A 142 3.40 -18.20 3.37
CA PRO A 142 4.81 -18.33 3.76
C PRO A 142 5.68 -17.12 3.34
N ASN A 143 5.46 -16.58 2.14
CA ASN A 143 6.20 -15.43 1.63
C ASN A 143 5.86 -14.13 2.38
N GLU A 144 4.61 -13.94 2.80
CA GLU A 144 4.19 -12.82 3.64
C GLU A 144 4.82 -12.90 5.04
N GLN A 145 4.89 -14.11 5.62
CA GLN A 145 5.58 -14.36 6.89
C GLN A 145 7.09 -14.11 6.79
N GLU A 146 7.71 -14.49 5.67
CA GLU A 146 9.11 -14.23 5.38
C GLU A 146 9.38 -12.72 5.28
N ALA A 147 8.62 -11.98 4.47
CA ALA A 147 8.76 -10.54 4.32
C ALA A 147 8.58 -9.79 5.65
N LEU A 148 7.62 -10.20 6.49
CA LEU A 148 7.45 -9.66 7.85
C LEU A 148 8.65 -9.98 8.74
N SER A 149 9.18 -11.20 8.69
CA SER A 149 10.34 -11.63 9.48
C SER A 149 11.61 -10.87 9.08
N ASP A 150 11.83 -10.67 7.80
CA ASP A 150 12.97 -9.93 7.26
C ASP A 150 12.90 -8.45 7.65
N ALA A 151 11.70 -7.84 7.56
CA ALA A 151 11.50 -6.48 8.01
C ALA A 151 11.75 -6.35 9.54
N ILE A 152 11.32 -7.30 10.35
CA ILE A 152 11.61 -7.33 11.79
C ILE A 152 13.12 -7.45 12.00
N ALA A 153 13.80 -8.41 11.36
CA ALA A 153 15.23 -8.62 11.52
C ALA A 153 16.05 -7.37 11.16
N LYS A 154 15.63 -6.67 10.10
CA LYS A 154 16.33 -5.48 9.57
C LYS A 154 16.06 -4.20 10.36
N TYR A 155 14.86 -4.03 10.91
CA TYR A 155 14.42 -2.73 11.42
C TYR A 155 14.03 -2.70 12.91
N ALA A 156 13.78 -3.84 13.58
CA ALA A 156 13.32 -3.86 14.96
C ALA A 156 14.33 -3.23 15.94
N SER A 157 15.62 -3.43 15.71
CA SER A 157 16.70 -2.91 16.57
C SER A 157 16.97 -1.41 16.39
N LEU A 158 16.47 -0.80 15.30
CA LEU A 158 16.73 0.62 15.01
C LEU A 158 16.08 1.54 16.05
N SER A 159 16.72 2.68 16.34
CA SER A 159 16.12 3.74 17.15
C SER A 159 14.93 4.39 16.43
N TYR A 160 14.20 5.26 17.14
CA TYR A 160 13.11 6.04 16.55
C TYR A 160 13.59 6.85 15.34
N ASP A 161 14.69 7.61 15.51
CA ASP A 161 15.21 8.47 14.46
C ASP A 161 15.77 7.68 13.27
N GLN A 162 16.45 6.56 13.54
CA GLN A 162 17.00 5.72 12.49
C GLN A 162 15.91 5.10 11.61
N ILE A 163 14.83 4.59 12.19
CA ILE A 163 13.76 3.98 11.39
C ILE A 163 12.90 5.04 10.69
N LYS A 164 12.72 6.22 11.33
CA LYS A 164 12.10 7.40 10.73
C LYS A 164 12.87 7.80 9.48
N GLU A 165 14.19 8.03 9.59
CA GLU A 165 15.04 8.44 8.47
C GLU A 165 14.96 7.46 7.29
N LYS A 166 15.02 6.16 7.57
CA LYS A 166 14.90 5.13 6.55
C LYS A 166 13.52 5.11 5.87
N SER A 167 12.47 5.47 6.58
CA SER A 167 11.11 5.53 6.05
C SER A 167 10.78 6.84 5.33
N HIS A 168 11.64 7.84 5.42
CA HIS A 168 11.58 9.07 4.61
C HIS A 168 12.24 8.81 3.23
N ASP A 169 11.79 7.79 2.56
CA ASP A 169 12.25 7.37 1.24
C ASP A 169 11.69 8.26 0.11
N VAL A 170 11.95 7.93 -1.14
CA VAL A 170 11.50 8.74 -2.28
C VAL A 170 9.98 8.74 -2.38
N ALA A 171 9.31 7.61 -2.10
CA ALA A 171 7.85 7.52 -2.13
C ALA A 171 7.21 8.50 -1.13
N TRP A 172 7.74 8.59 0.09
CA TRP A 172 7.30 9.55 1.10
C TRP A 172 7.66 10.99 0.71
N ARG A 173 8.89 11.26 0.27
CA ARG A 173 9.35 12.62 -0.09
C ARG A 173 8.63 13.22 -1.28
N SER A 174 8.20 12.39 -2.23
CA SER A 174 7.45 12.83 -3.42
C SER A 174 5.97 13.09 -3.15
N THR A 175 5.48 12.77 -1.95
CA THR A 175 4.08 12.94 -1.56
C THR A 175 3.94 14.16 -0.65
N ALA A 176 2.93 15.00 -0.91
CA ALA A 176 2.63 16.12 -0.02
C ALA A 176 2.26 15.62 1.38
N ARG A 177 2.61 16.40 2.42
CA ARG A 177 2.29 16.05 3.80
C ARG A 177 0.79 15.82 3.98
N ASP A 178 0.46 14.77 4.74
CA ASP A 178 -0.89 14.33 5.07
C ASP A 178 -1.72 13.82 3.88
N PHE A 179 -1.08 13.62 2.71
CA PHE A 179 -1.70 12.96 1.55
C PHE A 179 -1.30 11.48 1.46
N SER A 180 -2.12 10.71 0.74
CA SER A 180 -1.86 9.30 0.49
C SER A 180 -0.68 9.10 -0.45
N ILE A 181 0.24 8.23 -0.08
CA ILE A 181 1.33 7.77 -0.93
C ILE A 181 0.75 6.76 -1.92
N SER A 182 0.94 6.99 -3.22
CA SER A 182 0.46 6.05 -4.23
C SER A 182 1.26 4.75 -4.19
N TRP A 183 0.60 3.64 -4.48
CA TRP A 183 1.27 2.35 -4.60
C TRP A 183 2.29 2.34 -5.75
N ASP A 184 2.08 3.13 -6.80
CA ASP A 184 3.07 3.32 -7.86
C ASP A 184 4.38 3.94 -7.34
N ASN A 185 4.28 4.94 -6.43
CA ASN A 185 5.48 5.51 -5.82
C ASN A 185 6.18 4.51 -4.89
N ILE A 186 5.41 3.71 -4.13
CA ILE A 186 5.96 2.64 -3.28
C ILE A 186 6.62 1.55 -4.14
N ALA A 187 6.02 1.19 -5.27
CA ALA A 187 6.58 0.23 -6.22
C ALA A 187 7.91 0.72 -6.83
N ARG A 188 7.95 1.99 -7.26
CA ARG A 188 9.20 2.60 -7.75
C ARG A 188 10.28 2.67 -6.68
N GLU A 189 9.93 2.99 -5.44
CA GLU A 189 10.88 2.95 -4.31
C GLU A 189 11.37 1.53 -4.03
N ALA A 190 10.55 0.52 -4.30
CA ALA A 190 10.92 -0.88 -4.22
C ALA A 190 11.81 -1.38 -5.38
N GLY A 191 12.04 -0.53 -6.39
CA GLY A 191 12.88 -0.82 -7.55
C GLY A 191 12.11 -1.32 -8.78
N LEU A 192 10.78 -1.30 -8.74
CA LEU A 192 9.94 -1.66 -9.88
C LEU A 192 9.69 -0.43 -10.75
N ASP A 193 10.03 -0.49 -12.01
CA ASP A 193 9.82 0.58 -12.98
C ASP A 193 9.44 0.05 -14.36
N GLY A 194 9.12 0.96 -15.29
CA GLY A 194 8.87 0.63 -16.69
C GLY A 194 7.85 -0.50 -16.88
N GLU A 195 8.27 -1.54 -17.60
CA GLU A 195 7.43 -2.69 -17.97
C GLU A 195 6.94 -3.49 -16.75
N GLU A 196 7.75 -3.58 -15.70
CA GLU A 196 7.38 -4.30 -14.47
C GLU A 196 6.19 -3.62 -13.77
N LEU A 197 6.24 -2.30 -13.65
CA LEU A 197 5.16 -1.52 -13.05
C LEU A 197 3.89 -1.56 -13.91
N GLU A 198 4.01 -1.52 -15.24
CA GLU A 198 2.88 -1.66 -16.16
C GLU A 198 2.21 -3.03 -16.02
N CYS A 199 3.00 -4.10 -15.96
CA CYS A 199 2.51 -5.46 -15.75
C CYS A 199 1.75 -5.60 -14.42
N LEU A 200 2.27 -5.03 -13.34
CA LEU A 200 1.61 -5.03 -12.04
C LEU A 200 0.28 -4.26 -12.05
N ASN A 201 0.26 -3.10 -12.69
CA ASN A 201 -0.94 -2.31 -12.85
C ASN A 201 -2.03 -3.05 -13.65
N GLU A 202 -1.63 -3.79 -14.69
CA GLU A 202 -2.55 -4.61 -15.48
C GLU A 202 -3.09 -5.80 -14.65
N TYR A 203 -2.23 -6.48 -13.91
CA TYR A 203 -2.63 -7.59 -13.03
C TYR A 203 -3.62 -7.11 -11.94
N ALA A 204 -3.33 -6.02 -11.26
CA ALA A 204 -4.22 -5.45 -10.25
C ALA A 204 -5.61 -5.09 -10.82
N ARG A 205 -5.67 -4.59 -12.07
CA ARG A 205 -6.94 -4.33 -12.78
C ARG A 205 -7.73 -5.60 -13.06
N LEU A 206 -7.05 -6.67 -13.46
CA LEU A 206 -7.70 -7.96 -13.74
C LEU A 206 -8.27 -8.57 -12.47
N GLU A 207 -7.52 -8.54 -11.36
CA GLU A 207 -8.03 -9.00 -10.06
C GLU A 207 -9.26 -8.20 -9.60
N ALA A 208 -9.20 -6.87 -9.70
CA ALA A 208 -10.34 -6.02 -9.33
C ALA A 208 -11.58 -6.23 -10.20
N ALA A 209 -11.41 -6.65 -11.46
CA ALA A 209 -12.52 -6.94 -12.36
C ALA A 209 -13.16 -8.32 -12.12
N LEU A 210 -12.46 -9.23 -11.42
CA LEU A 210 -12.92 -10.59 -11.13
C LEU A 210 -13.48 -10.75 -9.71
N SER A 211 -13.32 -9.76 -8.85
CA SER A 211 -13.81 -9.71 -7.47
C SER A 211 -15.18 -9.04 -7.37
#